data_3ca9bf40c1d3d0f3e3a704f77bcf162e
#
_entry.id   3ca9bf40c1d3d0f3e3a704f77bcf162e
#
_cell.length_a   1.000
_cell.length_b   1.000
_cell.length_c   1.000
_cell.angle_alpha   90.00
_cell.angle_beta   90.00
_cell.angle_gamma   90.00
#
_symmetry.space_group_name_H-M   'P 1'
#
loop_
_entity.id
_entity.type
_entity.pdbx_description
1 polymer ?
#
loop_
_entity_poly.entity_id
_entity_poly.type
_entity_poly.pdbx_seq_one_letter_code
_entity_poly.pdbx_strand_id
1 'polypeptide(L)'
;MRASLLYGAGDVRVENVPDSVIKHPTDALVRITASCICGTDLWPYASMKPEDGPARMGHEFIGIVEDTGSEVATVQRGDLVVSPWSISDNTCEFCRQGLPSSCIHPQANFWDDEPEEGAQAEAIRVPLADGTLVKLPVTVDSALIPSLLTLSDVFCTGYHAAVSGGVDERTRVTVIGDGAVGLMAVLCCKRLGAEQIVLMGRHRARTDLGLEFGATDVVSARGEEGVEVVRELTGGYGPHAVLEAVGTRPAYDQAVGIVRPGGVISRVGAPQYEEAPIGIGSLFRHNIRLAGGPSPARAYIEGLLPDVLSGTVEPGKVFDATTDLDGVPTGYQDMAGRKRLKVLIKP
;
A
#
# COMPACT_ATOMS: atom_id res chain seq x y z
N MET A 1 10.16 20.82 14.32
CA MET A 1 9.99 19.35 14.39
C MET A 1 11.04 18.63 13.54
N ARG A 2 11.32 17.36 13.80
CA ARG A 2 12.22 16.56 12.95
C ARG A 2 11.42 15.83 11.86
N ALA A 3 12.03 15.68 10.68
CA ALA A 3 11.45 14.95 9.56
C ALA A 3 12.54 14.34 8.68
N SER A 4 12.20 13.27 7.94
CA SER A 4 13.06 12.73 6.91
C SER A 4 12.85 13.49 5.59
N LEU A 5 13.98 13.81 4.94
CA LEU A 5 14.04 14.54 3.69
C LEU A 5 14.89 13.76 2.68
N LEU A 6 14.41 13.66 1.45
CA LEU A 6 15.15 13.11 0.33
C LEU A 6 15.79 14.26 -0.48
N TYR A 7 17.12 14.27 -0.56
CA TYR A 7 17.90 15.29 -1.26
C TYR A 7 18.29 14.89 -2.69
N GLY A 8 18.13 13.65 -3.03
CA GLY A 8 18.47 13.06 -4.31
C GLY A 8 18.63 11.55 -4.18
N ALA A 9 18.96 10.88 -5.27
CA ALA A 9 19.08 9.42 -5.27
C ALA A 9 20.04 8.91 -4.19
N GLY A 10 19.53 8.09 -3.27
CA GLY A 10 20.30 7.49 -2.17
C GLY A 10 20.58 8.41 -0.99
N ASP A 11 20.13 9.67 -0.99
CA ASP A 11 20.45 10.67 0.03
C ASP A 11 19.21 11.07 0.85
N VAL A 12 18.89 10.26 1.85
CA VAL A 12 17.87 10.57 2.86
C VAL A 12 18.54 11.07 4.12
N ARG A 13 18.06 12.19 4.66
CA ARG A 13 18.55 12.82 5.88
C ARG A 13 17.40 13.13 6.84
N VAL A 14 17.69 13.15 8.13
CA VAL A 14 16.73 13.59 9.15
C VAL A 14 17.18 14.96 9.66
N GLU A 15 16.32 15.94 9.52
CA GLU A 15 16.65 17.34 9.83
C GLU A 15 15.53 18.03 10.59
N ASN A 16 15.88 19.17 11.20
CA ASN A 16 14.90 20.08 11.77
C ASN A 16 14.24 20.90 10.65
N VAL A 17 12.95 20.88 10.62
CA VAL A 17 12.11 21.58 9.67
C VAL A 17 11.08 22.45 10.39
N PRO A 18 10.44 23.42 9.74
CA PRO A 18 9.32 24.15 10.34
C PRO A 18 8.23 23.19 10.83
N ASP A 19 7.59 23.52 11.94
CA ASP A 19 6.48 22.75 12.48
C ASP A 19 5.29 22.82 11.52
N SER A 20 4.58 21.71 11.38
CA SER A 20 3.29 21.66 10.67
C SER A 20 2.27 22.49 11.43
N VAL A 21 1.45 23.26 10.71
CA VAL A 21 0.42 24.13 11.28
C VAL A 21 -0.90 23.99 10.52
N ILE A 22 -2.01 24.22 11.20
CA ILE A 22 -3.34 24.30 10.56
C ILE A 22 -3.36 25.48 9.59
N LYS A 23 -3.66 25.22 8.31
CA LYS A 23 -3.77 26.22 7.25
C LYS A 23 -5.22 26.50 6.85
N HIS A 24 -6.10 25.50 7.01
CA HIS A 24 -7.51 25.60 6.64
C HIS A 24 -8.43 25.12 7.78
N PRO A 25 -9.68 25.60 7.86
CA PRO A 25 -10.64 25.19 8.88
C PRO A 25 -10.95 23.69 8.90
N THR A 26 -10.66 22.98 7.80
CA THR A 26 -10.89 21.54 7.63
C THR A 26 -9.67 20.67 7.96
N ASP A 27 -8.56 21.28 8.36
CA ASP A 27 -7.31 20.57 8.64
C ASP A 27 -7.29 19.98 10.06
N ALA A 28 -6.51 18.93 10.27
CA ALA A 28 -6.07 18.50 11.58
C ALA A 28 -4.53 18.48 11.65
N LEU A 29 -4.00 18.76 12.85
CA LEU A 29 -2.60 18.54 13.19
C LEU A 29 -2.50 17.22 13.94
N VAL A 30 -1.66 16.31 13.44
CA VAL A 30 -1.51 14.97 14.02
C VAL A 30 -0.05 14.75 14.41
N ARG A 31 0.19 14.45 15.69
CA ARG A 31 1.49 13.97 16.18
C ARG A 31 1.61 12.50 15.83
N ILE A 32 2.60 12.16 15.02
CA ILE A 32 2.80 10.80 14.51
C ILE A 32 3.36 9.92 15.64
N THR A 33 2.80 8.72 15.80
CA THR A 33 3.25 7.73 16.78
C THR A 33 3.78 6.45 16.13
N ALA A 34 3.37 6.21 14.88
CA ALA A 34 3.90 5.16 14.04
C ALA A 34 3.76 5.57 12.57
N SER A 35 4.80 5.31 11.80
CA SER A 35 4.88 5.51 10.37
C SER A 35 5.68 4.36 9.75
N CYS A 36 5.90 4.37 8.44
CA CYS A 36 6.75 3.36 7.82
C CYS A 36 7.33 3.84 6.48
N ILE A 37 8.23 3.03 5.92
CA ILE A 37 8.76 3.20 4.57
C ILE A 37 7.91 2.33 3.63
N CYS A 38 7.35 2.93 2.58
CA CYS A 38 6.62 2.24 1.51
C CYS A 38 7.56 1.79 0.40
N GLY A 39 7.13 0.77 -0.36
CA GLY A 39 7.84 0.35 -1.57
C GLY A 39 7.89 1.43 -2.65
N THR A 40 6.89 2.32 -2.70
CA THR A 40 6.84 3.45 -3.63
C THR A 40 7.83 4.56 -3.27
N ASP A 41 8.19 4.72 -1.99
CA ASP A 41 9.23 5.66 -1.54
C ASP A 41 10.61 5.32 -2.13
N LEU A 42 10.81 4.05 -2.48
CA LEU A 42 12.09 3.59 -3.04
C LEU A 42 12.32 4.06 -4.49
N TRP A 43 11.29 4.55 -5.18
CA TRP A 43 11.47 5.05 -6.54
C TRP A 43 12.16 6.41 -6.56
N PRO A 44 11.63 7.46 -5.90
CA PRO A 44 12.36 8.70 -5.78
C PRO A 44 13.71 8.50 -5.07
N TYR A 45 13.79 7.59 -4.07
CA TYR A 45 15.05 7.21 -3.45
C TYR A 45 16.08 6.69 -4.45
N ALA A 46 15.67 5.99 -5.50
CA ALA A 46 16.57 5.44 -6.52
C ALA A 46 16.90 6.43 -7.64
N SER A 47 16.06 7.44 -7.92
CA SER A 47 16.13 8.19 -9.17
C SER A 47 15.95 9.71 -9.06
N MET A 48 15.55 10.26 -7.90
CA MET A 48 15.34 11.71 -7.74
C MET A 48 16.64 12.46 -8.00
N LYS A 49 16.55 13.50 -8.81
CA LYS A 49 17.70 14.37 -9.05
C LYS A 49 17.87 15.38 -7.92
N PRO A 50 19.11 15.79 -7.58
CA PRO A 50 19.34 16.74 -6.50
C PRO A 50 18.63 18.09 -6.68
N GLU A 51 18.41 18.54 -7.90
CA GLU A 51 17.68 19.77 -8.21
C GLU A 51 16.17 19.70 -7.90
N ASP A 52 15.61 18.51 -7.78
CA ASP A 52 14.19 18.27 -7.47
C ASP A 52 13.94 18.19 -5.95
N GLY A 53 15.00 18.19 -5.13
CA GLY A 53 14.91 18.08 -3.66
C GLY A 53 15.20 19.40 -2.93
N PRO A 54 15.10 19.40 -1.59
CA PRO A 54 14.67 18.29 -0.75
C PRO A 54 13.16 18.06 -0.74
N ALA A 55 12.73 16.79 -0.68
CA ALA A 55 11.32 16.40 -0.58
C ALA A 55 11.03 15.70 0.76
N ARG A 56 9.89 16.04 1.39
CA ARG A 56 9.37 15.31 2.56
C ARG A 56 8.93 13.91 2.14
N MET A 57 9.09 12.94 3.04
CA MET A 57 8.86 11.53 2.73
C MET A 57 7.77 10.92 3.61
N GLY A 58 7.10 9.88 3.04
CA GLY A 58 6.14 9.04 3.74
C GLY A 58 4.69 9.48 3.62
N HIS A 59 3.78 8.50 3.59
CA HIS A 59 2.33 8.69 3.42
C HIS A 59 1.50 7.71 4.25
N GLU A 60 2.14 6.85 5.05
CA GLU A 60 1.49 5.88 5.91
C GLU A 60 1.76 6.24 7.37
N PHE A 61 0.72 6.52 8.16
CA PHE A 61 0.89 6.83 9.58
C PHE A 61 -0.33 6.56 10.46
N ILE A 62 -0.03 6.39 11.74
CA ILE A 62 -0.95 6.47 12.88
C ILE A 62 -0.45 7.58 13.79
N GLY A 63 -1.34 8.37 14.36
CA GLY A 63 -0.97 9.43 15.28
C GLY A 63 -2.10 9.90 16.16
N ILE A 64 -1.77 10.81 17.06
CA ILE A 64 -2.72 11.45 17.97
C ILE A 64 -3.03 12.84 17.44
N VAL A 65 -4.31 13.15 17.30
CA VAL A 65 -4.77 14.49 16.94
C VAL A 65 -4.36 15.47 18.04
N GLU A 66 -3.57 16.48 17.71
CA GLU A 66 -3.13 17.52 18.65
C GLU A 66 -3.98 18.78 18.55
N ASP A 67 -4.46 19.10 17.34
CA ASP A 67 -5.31 20.24 17.11
C ASP A 67 -6.18 20.04 15.87
N THR A 68 -7.28 20.79 15.76
CA THR A 68 -8.22 20.71 14.63
C THR A 68 -8.65 22.11 14.20
N GLY A 69 -8.85 22.29 12.90
CA GLY A 69 -9.54 23.46 12.37
C GLY A 69 -11.00 23.51 12.82
N SER A 70 -11.60 24.68 12.71
CA SER A 70 -12.93 24.98 13.27
C SER A 70 -14.09 24.23 12.59
N GLU A 71 -13.87 23.64 11.42
CA GLU A 71 -14.88 22.89 10.65
C GLU A 71 -14.71 21.37 10.79
N VAL A 72 -13.69 20.89 11.49
CA VAL A 72 -13.48 19.46 11.75
C VAL A 72 -14.46 18.98 12.81
N ALA A 73 -15.21 17.92 12.53
CA ALA A 73 -16.29 17.42 13.37
C ALA A 73 -16.14 15.93 13.76
N THR A 74 -15.42 15.12 12.99
CA THR A 74 -15.36 13.65 13.18
C THR A 74 -14.25 13.21 14.11
N VAL A 75 -13.20 14.02 14.26
CA VAL A 75 -12.06 13.77 15.14
C VAL A 75 -11.81 14.97 16.05
N GLN A 76 -11.21 14.73 17.21
CA GLN A 76 -10.90 15.77 18.19
C GLN A 76 -9.54 15.53 18.83
N ARG A 77 -9.01 16.53 19.50
CA ARG A 77 -7.76 16.43 20.25
C ARG A 77 -7.75 15.22 21.18
N GLY A 78 -6.69 14.43 21.09
CA GLY A 78 -6.47 13.20 21.85
C GLY A 78 -6.95 11.92 21.17
N ASP A 79 -7.69 12.01 20.07
CA ASP A 79 -8.08 10.82 19.30
C ASP A 79 -6.86 10.19 18.63
N LEU A 80 -6.75 8.86 18.71
CA LEU A 80 -5.82 8.09 17.91
C LEU A 80 -6.44 7.82 16.56
N VAL A 81 -5.71 8.13 15.47
CA VAL A 81 -6.21 8.05 14.10
C VAL A 81 -5.24 7.33 13.19
N VAL A 82 -5.76 6.68 12.16
CA VAL A 82 -4.99 6.22 10.99
C VAL A 82 -5.36 7.07 9.79
N SER A 83 -4.36 7.43 8.98
CA SER A 83 -4.57 8.11 7.71
C SER A 83 -4.42 7.12 6.57
N PRO A 84 -5.34 7.09 5.59
CA PRO A 84 -5.07 6.46 4.30
C PRO A 84 -3.94 7.21 3.57
N TRP A 85 -3.32 6.53 2.62
CA TRP A 85 -2.22 7.08 1.81
C TRP A 85 -2.64 8.28 0.94
N SER A 86 -3.94 8.50 0.74
CA SER A 86 -4.49 9.58 -0.08
C SER A 86 -5.47 10.45 0.71
N ILE A 87 -5.50 11.73 0.38
CA ILE A 87 -6.42 12.72 0.97
C ILE A 87 -7.75 12.71 0.20
N SER A 88 -8.87 12.80 0.92
CA SER A 88 -10.18 12.91 0.31
C SER A 88 -11.16 13.68 1.19
N ASP A 89 -12.17 14.29 0.58
CA ASP A 89 -13.29 14.91 1.31
C ASP A 89 -14.37 13.89 1.75
N ASN A 90 -14.30 12.68 1.22
CA ASN A 90 -15.26 11.58 1.42
C ASN A 90 -16.73 11.96 1.09
N THR A 91 -16.96 13.04 0.35
CA THR A 91 -18.31 13.56 0.04
C THR A 91 -18.59 13.79 -1.43
N CYS A 92 -17.57 13.92 -2.29
CA CYS A 92 -17.78 14.11 -3.73
C CYS A 92 -18.39 12.86 -4.40
N GLU A 93 -18.75 12.98 -5.65
CA GLU A 93 -19.37 11.90 -6.42
C GLU A 93 -18.50 10.63 -6.41
N PHE A 94 -17.20 10.76 -6.64
CA PHE A 94 -16.29 9.62 -6.68
C PHE A 94 -16.12 8.98 -5.29
N CYS A 95 -15.99 9.78 -4.24
CA CYS A 95 -15.94 9.27 -2.87
C CYS A 95 -17.19 8.47 -2.51
N ARG A 96 -18.38 8.97 -2.85
CA ARG A 96 -19.66 8.26 -2.61
C ARG A 96 -19.80 6.97 -3.41
N GLN A 97 -19.08 6.84 -4.51
CA GLN A 97 -18.97 5.61 -5.30
C GLN A 97 -17.91 4.64 -4.78
N GLY A 98 -17.26 4.96 -3.65
CA GLY A 98 -16.20 4.14 -3.05
C GLY A 98 -14.81 4.35 -3.68
N LEU A 99 -14.59 5.48 -4.34
CA LEU A 99 -13.33 5.84 -5.00
C LEU A 99 -12.69 7.11 -4.41
N PRO A 100 -12.42 7.19 -3.09
CA PRO A 100 -11.80 8.37 -2.48
C PRO A 100 -10.40 8.67 -3.01
N SER A 101 -9.67 7.67 -3.53
CA SER A 101 -8.39 7.89 -4.24
C SER A 101 -8.53 8.70 -5.54
N SER A 102 -9.75 8.89 -6.03
CA SER A 102 -10.09 9.74 -7.18
C SER A 102 -10.90 10.97 -6.77
N CYS A 103 -10.80 11.40 -5.51
CA CYS A 103 -11.47 12.59 -5.02
C CYS A 103 -11.05 13.82 -5.84
N ILE A 104 -12.02 14.68 -6.16
CA ILE A 104 -11.78 15.88 -6.99
C ILE A 104 -11.53 17.15 -6.19
N HIS A 105 -11.67 17.11 -4.88
CA HIS A 105 -11.56 18.27 -4.01
C HIS A 105 -10.20 18.45 -3.33
N PRO A 106 -9.41 17.40 -3.04
CA PRO A 106 -8.08 17.64 -2.50
C PRO A 106 -7.23 18.36 -3.54
N GLN A 107 -6.50 19.35 -3.07
CA GLN A 107 -5.50 20.02 -3.89
C GLN A 107 -4.24 19.17 -4.05
N ALA A 108 -4.17 18.01 -3.33
CA ALA A 108 -2.97 17.22 -3.24
C ALA A 108 -3.23 15.75 -2.90
N ASN A 109 -2.58 14.86 -3.61
CA ASN A 109 -2.03 13.64 -3.01
C ASN A 109 -0.83 14.05 -2.14
N PHE A 110 -0.53 13.33 -1.04
CA PHE A 110 0.57 13.66 -0.11
C PHE A 110 1.94 13.91 -0.77
N TRP A 111 2.12 13.49 -2.02
CA TRP A 111 3.41 13.49 -2.72
C TRP A 111 3.65 14.70 -3.61
N ASP A 112 2.62 15.15 -4.32
CA ASP A 112 2.85 16.00 -5.48
C ASP A 112 2.52 17.47 -5.20
N ASP A 113 1.63 17.75 -4.24
CA ASP A 113 1.09 19.09 -4.06
C ASP A 113 1.26 19.66 -2.64
N GLU A 114 1.78 18.88 -1.68
CA GLU A 114 2.08 19.31 -0.31
C GLU A 114 3.56 19.04 0.03
N PRO A 115 4.50 19.72 -0.63
CA PRO A 115 5.94 19.44 -0.47
C PRO A 115 6.46 19.73 0.94
N GLU A 116 5.68 20.40 1.77
CA GLU A 116 6.02 20.72 3.16
C GLU A 116 5.58 19.64 4.15
N GLU A 117 4.81 18.62 3.72
CA GLU A 117 4.28 17.57 4.57
C GLU A 117 4.85 16.20 4.19
N GLY A 118 4.92 15.29 5.15
CA GLY A 118 5.35 13.90 4.97
C GLY A 118 5.25 13.12 6.27
N ALA A 119 4.83 11.87 6.17
CA ALA A 119 4.51 11.04 7.33
C ALA A 119 5.74 10.46 8.06
N GLN A 120 6.96 10.60 7.52
CA GLN A 120 8.18 10.20 8.21
C GLN A 120 8.75 11.39 9.01
N ALA A 121 7.94 11.90 9.96
CA ALA A 121 8.19 13.09 10.76
C ALA A 121 7.56 12.95 12.16
N GLU A 122 7.83 13.91 13.06
CA GLU A 122 7.22 13.95 14.40
C GLU A 122 5.74 14.36 14.35
N ALA A 123 5.34 15.19 13.37
CA ALA A 123 3.96 15.63 13.18
C ALA A 123 3.66 15.89 11.70
N ILE A 124 2.36 15.95 11.37
CA ILE A 124 1.87 16.20 10.02
C ILE A 124 0.55 16.98 10.07
N ARG A 125 0.36 17.91 9.14
CA ARG A 125 -0.93 18.51 8.85
C ARG A 125 -1.71 17.61 7.90
N VAL A 126 -2.94 17.33 8.22
CA VAL A 126 -3.84 16.51 7.40
C VAL A 126 -4.96 17.37 6.86
N PRO A 127 -4.98 17.64 5.56
CA PRO A 127 -6.09 18.34 4.93
C PRO A 127 -7.37 17.50 4.93
N LEU A 128 -8.54 18.17 4.88
CA LEU A 128 -9.85 17.52 4.80
C LEU A 128 -9.99 16.40 5.84
N ALA A 129 -9.65 16.70 7.10
CA ALA A 129 -9.48 15.72 8.17
C ALA A 129 -10.70 14.80 8.35
N ASP A 130 -11.92 15.31 8.27
CA ASP A 130 -13.16 14.52 8.38
C ASP A 130 -13.32 13.47 7.28
N GLY A 131 -12.86 13.78 6.08
CA GLY A 131 -12.91 12.86 4.95
C GLY A 131 -11.73 11.89 4.91
N THR A 132 -10.59 12.30 5.47
CA THR A 132 -9.33 11.57 5.39
C THR A 132 -9.12 10.64 6.57
N LEU A 133 -9.16 11.15 7.80
CA LEU A 133 -8.79 10.40 9.01
C LEU A 133 -9.85 9.38 9.43
N VAL A 134 -9.39 8.27 10.01
CA VAL A 134 -10.24 7.27 10.65
C VAL A 134 -9.80 7.07 12.09
N LYS A 135 -10.72 7.25 13.03
CA LYS A 135 -10.47 7.04 14.45
C LYS A 135 -10.28 5.56 14.77
N LEU A 136 -9.26 5.26 15.58
CA LEU A 136 -8.95 3.92 16.05
C LEU A 136 -9.45 3.71 17.47
N PRO A 137 -10.14 2.59 17.77
CA PRO A 137 -10.70 2.31 19.10
C PRO A 137 -9.69 1.61 20.03
N VAL A 138 -8.42 2.00 19.96
CA VAL A 138 -7.33 1.44 20.78
C VAL A 138 -6.46 2.56 21.32
N THR A 139 -5.58 2.24 22.27
CA THR A 139 -4.59 3.17 22.80
C THR A 139 -3.27 3.12 22.00
N VAL A 140 -2.44 4.14 22.12
CA VAL A 140 -1.19 4.29 21.37
C VAL A 140 -0.16 3.18 21.65
N ASP A 141 -0.23 2.56 22.82
CA ASP A 141 0.64 1.45 23.26
C ASP A 141 0.08 0.07 22.89
N SER A 142 -1.04 0.01 22.17
CA SER A 142 -1.62 -1.26 21.70
C SER A 142 -0.62 -2.08 20.86
N ALA A 143 -0.51 -3.37 21.14
CA ALA A 143 0.26 -4.30 20.34
C ALA A 143 -0.25 -4.44 18.89
N LEU A 144 -1.46 -3.94 18.60
CA LEU A 144 -2.06 -3.96 17.27
C LEU A 144 -1.57 -2.84 16.36
N ILE A 145 -0.83 -1.84 16.87
CA ILE A 145 -0.36 -0.68 16.07
C ILE A 145 0.30 -1.10 14.75
N PRO A 146 1.23 -2.07 14.68
CA PRO A 146 1.79 -2.49 13.40
C PRO A 146 0.75 -3.02 12.41
N SER A 147 -0.23 -3.80 12.88
CA SER A 147 -1.31 -4.31 12.04
C SER A 147 -2.27 -3.20 11.60
N LEU A 148 -2.61 -2.28 12.49
CA LEU A 148 -3.47 -1.13 12.20
C LEU A 148 -2.81 -0.17 11.21
N LEU A 149 -1.48 0.01 11.28
CA LEU A 149 -0.75 0.85 10.34
C LEU A 149 -0.84 0.35 8.89
N THR A 150 -0.94 -0.96 8.68
CA THR A 150 -1.08 -1.50 7.32
C THR A 150 -2.39 -1.09 6.62
N LEU A 151 -3.42 -0.69 7.39
CA LEU A 151 -4.67 -0.14 6.86
C LEU A 151 -4.48 1.19 6.14
N SER A 152 -3.41 1.90 6.45
CA SER A 152 -3.05 3.16 5.78
C SER A 152 -2.87 2.97 4.27
N ASP A 153 -2.27 1.84 3.84
CA ASP A 153 -2.00 1.54 2.44
C ASP A 153 -2.02 0.02 2.14
N VAL A 154 -0.95 -0.71 2.54
CA VAL A 154 -0.62 -2.01 1.95
C VAL A 154 -1.71 -3.08 2.14
N PHE A 155 -2.42 -3.09 3.28
CA PHE A 155 -3.52 -4.02 3.49
C PHE A 155 -4.73 -3.65 2.64
N CYS A 156 -5.10 -2.38 2.58
CA CYS A 156 -6.16 -1.89 1.69
C CYS A 156 -5.81 -2.12 0.21
N THR A 157 -4.55 -1.96 -0.18
CA THR A 157 -4.09 -2.19 -1.55
C THR A 157 -4.11 -3.67 -1.91
N GLY A 158 -3.72 -4.56 -1.01
CA GLY A 158 -3.87 -6.00 -1.19
C GLY A 158 -5.34 -6.43 -1.29
N TYR A 159 -6.22 -5.82 -0.48
CA TYR A 159 -7.67 -6.05 -0.56
C TYR A 159 -8.24 -5.56 -1.89
N HIS A 160 -7.84 -4.35 -2.33
CA HIS A 160 -8.25 -3.81 -3.63
C HIS A 160 -7.84 -4.73 -4.79
N ALA A 161 -6.63 -5.29 -4.76
CA ALA A 161 -6.21 -6.27 -5.74
C ALA A 161 -7.16 -7.47 -5.81
N ALA A 162 -7.51 -8.03 -4.66
CA ALA A 162 -8.36 -9.22 -4.57
C ALA A 162 -9.79 -8.94 -5.02
N VAL A 163 -10.44 -7.86 -4.53
CA VAL A 163 -11.83 -7.54 -4.92
C VAL A 163 -11.94 -7.12 -6.37
N SER A 164 -10.98 -6.34 -6.88
CA SER A 164 -10.94 -5.96 -8.31
C SER A 164 -10.66 -7.16 -9.21
N GLY A 165 -9.93 -8.16 -8.71
CA GLY A 165 -9.72 -9.46 -9.35
C GLY A 165 -10.96 -10.35 -9.34
N GLY A 166 -12.01 -10.00 -8.58
CA GLY A 166 -13.21 -10.81 -8.44
C GLY A 166 -12.95 -12.10 -7.65
N VAL A 167 -12.07 -12.05 -6.66
CA VAL A 167 -11.71 -13.23 -5.86
C VAL A 167 -12.86 -13.65 -4.96
N ASP A 168 -13.23 -14.91 -5.04
CA ASP A 168 -14.22 -15.60 -4.22
C ASP A 168 -13.75 -17.05 -3.92
N GLU A 169 -14.56 -17.83 -3.22
CA GLU A 169 -14.30 -19.21 -2.82
C GLU A 169 -14.11 -20.23 -3.98
N ARG A 170 -14.42 -19.85 -5.21
CA ARG A 170 -14.22 -20.67 -6.43
C ARG A 170 -13.01 -20.20 -7.24
N THR A 171 -12.32 -19.17 -6.78
CA THR A 171 -11.25 -18.51 -7.53
C THR A 171 -9.92 -19.19 -7.26
N ARG A 172 -9.22 -19.62 -8.32
CA ARG A 172 -7.79 -19.87 -8.32
C ARG A 172 -7.10 -18.58 -8.69
N VAL A 173 -6.22 -18.09 -7.82
CA VAL A 173 -5.56 -16.80 -7.96
C VAL A 173 -4.04 -16.97 -8.00
N THR A 174 -3.39 -16.14 -8.78
CA THR A 174 -1.92 -16.00 -8.73
C THR A 174 -1.58 -14.57 -8.38
N VAL A 175 -0.77 -14.40 -7.34
CA VAL A 175 -0.21 -13.11 -6.91
C VAL A 175 1.21 -13.01 -7.44
N ILE A 176 1.51 -11.97 -8.21
CA ILE A 176 2.85 -11.67 -8.72
C ILE A 176 3.49 -10.61 -7.83
N GLY A 177 4.53 -11.01 -7.09
CA GLY A 177 5.30 -10.15 -6.19
C GLY A 177 5.22 -10.60 -4.73
N ASP A 178 6.39 -10.69 -4.09
CA ASP A 178 6.58 -11.05 -2.67
C ASP A 178 6.93 -9.82 -1.80
N GLY A 179 6.55 -8.61 -2.26
CA GLY A 179 6.59 -7.38 -1.49
C GLY A 179 5.40 -7.28 -0.51
N ALA A 180 5.37 -6.23 0.30
CA ALA A 180 4.32 -6.04 1.31
C ALA A 180 2.91 -6.08 0.70
N VAL A 181 2.66 -5.39 -0.40
CA VAL A 181 1.37 -5.40 -1.10
C VAL A 181 1.01 -6.79 -1.63
N GLY A 182 1.97 -7.52 -2.23
CA GLY A 182 1.72 -8.89 -2.70
C GLY A 182 1.37 -9.84 -1.58
N LEU A 183 2.07 -9.75 -0.44
CA LEU A 183 1.76 -10.54 0.76
C LEU A 183 0.40 -10.19 1.36
N MET A 184 0.02 -8.90 1.35
CA MET A 184 -1.33 -8.48 1.75
C MET A 184 -2.39 -8.99 0.76
N ALA A 185 -2.10 -9.04 -0.53
CA ALA A 185 -3.00 -9.63 -1.52
C ALA A 185 -3.22 -11.14 -1.25
N VAL A 186 -2.18 -11.89 -0.88
CA VAL A 186 -2.31 -13.30 -0.44
C VAL A 186 -3.23 -13.40 0.77
N LEU A 187 -2.99 -12.59 1.81
CA LEU A 187 -3.82 -12.56 3.03
C LEU A 187 -5.30 -12.26 2.70
N CYS A 188 -5.54 -11.29 1.82
CA CYS A 188 -6.88 -10.92 1.39
C CYS A 188 -7.56 -12.02 0.55
N CYS A 189 -6.82 -12.70 -0.33
CA CYS A 189 -7.36 -13.85 -1.06
C CYS A 189 -7.75 -14.99 -0.11
N LYS A 190 -6.94 -15.26 0.92
CA LYS A 190 -7.28 -16.23 1.97
C LYS A 190 -8.53 -15.81 2.73
N ARG A 191 -8.61 -14.53 3.13
CA ARG A 191 -9.77 -13.94 3.82
C ARG A 191 -11.07 -14.07 2.99
N LEU A 192 -10.97 -13.91 1.66
CA LEU A 192 -12.11 -14.05 0.73
C LEU A 192 -12.41 -15.50 0.36
N GLY A 193 -11.64 -16.46 0.86
CA GLY A 193 -11.90 -17.88 0.71
C GLY A 193 -11.39 -18.51 -0.60
N ALA A 194 -10.46 -17.86 -1.32
CA ALA A 194 -9.94 -18.38 -2.58
C ALA A 194 -9.58 -19.88 -2.53
N GLU A 195 -9.96 -20.64 -3.56
CA GLU A 195 -9.73 -22.09 -3.67
C GLU A 195 -8.23 -22.42 -3.70
N GLN A 196 -7.46 -21.66 -4.44
CA GLN A 196 -6.01 -21.80 -4.58
C GLN A 196 -5.35 -20.43 -4.68
N ILE A 197 -4.21 -20.27 -4.00
CA ILE A 197 -3.44 -19.02 -3.98
C ILE A 197 -1.99 -19.33 -4.31
N VAL A 198 -1.57 -19.06 -5.53
CA VAL A 198 -0.20 -19.22 -5.99
C VAL A 198 0.55 -17.91 -5.79
N LEU A 199 1.61 -17.90 -4.98
CA LEU A 199 2.48 -16.74 -4.81
C LEU A 199 3.71 -16.85 -5.70
N MET A 200 3.87 -15.93 -6.63
CA MET A 200 5.11 -15.79 -7.42
C MET A 200 6.09 -14.87 -6.70
N GLY A 201 7.00 -15.48 -5.95
CA GLY A 201 8.02 -14.82 -5.14
C GLY A 201 9.32 -15.62 -5.10
N ARG A 202 10.46 -14.98 -4.85
CA ARG A 202 11.78 -15.64 -4.82
C ARG A 202 12.58 -15.40 -3.55
N HIS A 203 12.16 -14.47 -2.69
CA HIS A 203 12.84 -14.19 -1.43
C HIS A 203 12.27 -15.11 -0.35
N ARG A 204 13.04 -16.12 0.05
CA ARG A 204 12.57 -17.20 0.91
C ARG A 204 11.82 -16.70 2.16
N ALA A 205 12.38 -15.78 2.92
CA ALA A 205 11.73 -15.24 4.11
C ALA A 205 10.35 -14.61 3.81
N ARG A 206 10.20 -13.99 2.64
CA ARG A 206 8.94 -13.36 2.22
C ARG A 206 7.93 -14.40 1.72
N THR A 207 8.40 -15.42 0.98
CA THR A 207 7.54 -16.51 0.52
C THR A 207 7.11 -17.42 1.67
N ASP A 208 7.95 -17.63 2.69
CA ASP A 208 7.58 -18.34 3.92
C ASP A 208 6.46 -17.57 4.66
N LEU A 209 6.55 -16.23 4.77
CA LEU A 209 5.46 -15.40 5.28
C LEU A 209 4.21 -15.46 4.40
N GLY A 210 4.38 -15.56 3.08
CA GLY A 210 3.27 -15.75 2.14
C GLY A 210 2.52 -17.06 2.38
N LEU A 211 3.23 -18.16 2.68
CA LEU A 211 2.62 -19.43 3.08
C LEU A 211 1.86 -19.29 4.41
N GLU A 212 2.42 -18.57 5.39
CA GLU A 212 1.74 -18.27 6.65
C GLU A 212 0.45 -17.45 6.42
N PHE A 213 0.47 -16.51 5.49
CA PHE A 213 -0.71 -15.71 5.12
C PHE A 213 -1.72 -16.49 4.28
N GLY A 214 -1.41 -17.70 3.85
CA GLY A 214 -2.36 -18.60 3.21
C GLY A 214 -2.11 -18.90 1.74
N ALA A 215 -0.93 -18.58 1.19
CA ALA A 215 -0.55 -19.12 -0.11
C ALA A 215 -0.53 -20.65 -0.07
N THR A 216 -1.10 -21.28 -1.10
CA THR A 216 -1.10 -22.74 -1.23
C THR A 216 0.17 -23.23 -1.92
N ASP A 217 0.72 -22.42 -2.81
CA ASP A 217 1.86 -22.76 -3.63
C ASP A 217 2.79 -21.54 -3.78
N VAL A 218 4.09 -21.80 -3.95
CA VAL A 218 5.10 -20.76 -4.23
C VAL A 218 5.82 -21.10 -5.52
N VAL A 219 5.90 -20.11 -6.43
CA VAL A 219 6.63 -20.22 -7.69
C VAL A 219 7.74 -19.18 -7.72
N SER A 220 9.01 -19.64 -7.74
CA SER A 220 10.18 -18.76 -7.84
C SER A 220 10.63 -18.49 -9.28
N ALA A 221 10.23 -19.34 -10.22
CA ALA A 221 10.53 -19.21 -11.64
C ALA A 221 9.91 -17.95 -12.24
N ARG A 222 10.52 -17.44 -13.30
CA ARG A 222 10.13 -16.22 -14.01
C ARG A 222 10.08 -16.46 -15.51
N GLY A 223 9.50 -15.51 -16.25
CA GLY A 223 9.39 -15.60 -17.71
C GLY A 223 8.57 -16.83 -18.14
N GLU A 224 8.96 -17.47 -19.22
CA GLU A 224 8.25 -18.62 -19.80
C GLU A 224 8.17 -19.81 -18.83
N GLU A 225 9.26 -20.14 -18.13
CA GLU A 225 9.27 -21.21 -17.13
C GLU A 225 8.24 -20.93 -16.02
N GLY A 226 8.18 -19.69 -15.50
CA GLY A 226 7.21 -19.30 -14.49
C GLY A 226 5.77 -19.37 -15.00
N VAL A 227 5.53 -19.06 -16.27
CA VAL A 227 4.22 -19.21 -16.93
C VAL A 227 3.81 -20.67 -16.99
N GLU A 228 4.70 -21.56 -17.43
CA GLU A 228 4.44 -22.99 -17.53
C GLU A 228 4.09 -23.61 -16.18
N VAL A 229 4.91 -23.34 -15.15
CA VAL A 229 4.68 -23.87 -13.79
C VAL A 229 3.34 -23.39 -13.22
N VAL A 230 2.99 -22.09 -13.35
CA VAL A 230 1.70 -21.60 -12.87
C VAL A 230 0.54 -22.23 -13.62
N ARG A 231 0.63 -22.38 -14.94
CA ARG A 231 -0.41 -23.05 -15.72
C ARG A 231 -0.60 -24.49 -15.29
N GLU A 232 0.49 -25.24 -15.09
CA GLU A 232 0.44 -26.64 -14.60
C GLU A 232 -0.28 -26.72 -13.25
N LEU A 233 0.10 -25.89 -12.27
CA LEU A 233 -0.53 -25.81 -10.95
C LEU A 233 -2.03 -25.47 -11.02
N THR A 234 -2.44 -24.73 -12.05
CA THR A 234 -3.83 -24.27 -12.22
C THR A 234 -4.63 -25.07 -13.26
N GLY A 235 -4.21 -26.33 -13.49
CA GLY A 235 -4.93 -27.29 -14.35
C GLY A 235 -4.73 -27.07 -15.85
N GLY A 236 -3.63 -26.44 -16.27
CA GLY A 236 -3.24 -26.21 -17.67
C GLY A 236 -3.83 -24.94 -18.30
N TYR A 237 -4.86 -24.34 -17.67
CA TYR A 237 -5.54 -23.17 -18.24
C TYR A 237 -5.06 -21.82 -17.70
N GLY A 238 -4.44 -21.80 -16.55
CA GLY A 238 -4.08 -20.60 -15.79
C GLY A 238 -5.12 -20.22 -14.72
N PRO A 239 -4.77 -19.24 -13.83
CA PRO A 239 -5.65 -18.78 -12.75
C PRO A 239 -6.83 -17.95 -13.29
N HIS A 240 -7.92 -17.89 -12.51
CA HIS A 240 -9.08 -17.02 -12.78
C HIS A 240 -8.73 -15.54 -12.62
N ALA A 241 -7.89 -15.23 -11.64
CA ALA A 241 -7.41 -13.89 -11.34
C ALA A 241 -5.88 -13.88 -11.22
N VAL A 242 -5.25 -12.84 -11.76
CA VAL A 242 -3.84 -12.52 -11.54
C VAL A 242 -3.76 -11.16 -10.88
N LEU A 243 -3.14 -11.11 -9.68
CA LEU A 243 -2.95 -9.89 -8.93
C LEU A 243 -1.50 -9.43 -9.10
N GLU A 244 -1.31 -8.38 -9.88
CA GLU A 244 0.01 -7.84 -10.19
C GLU A 244 0.35 -6.73 -9.18
N ALA A 245 1.35 -6.99 -8.31
CA ALA A 245 1.73 -6.14 -7.18
C ALA A 245 3.19 -5.65 -7.25
N VAL A 246 3.79 -5.62 -8.44
CA VAL A 246 5.20 -5.21 -8.65
C VAL A 246 5.31 -3.88 -9.39
N GLY A 247 4.47 -3.66 -10.41
CA GLY A 247 4.46 -2.46 -11.22
C GLY A 247 5.54 -2.39 -12.31
N THR A 248 6.20 -3.51 -12.64
CA THR A 248 7.19 -3.55 -13.72
C THR A 248 6.65 -4.20 -14.99
N ARG A 249 7.21 -3.82 -16.13
CA ARG A 249 6.83 -4.39 -17.43
C ARG A 249 6.95 -5.92 -17.46
N PRO A 250 8.04 -6.55 -17.00
CA PRO A 250 8.14 -8.01 -16.99
C PRO A 250 7.08 -8.70 -16.11
N ALA A 251 6.66 -8.06 -15.01
CA ALA A 251 5.60 -8.59 -14.15
C ALA A 251 4.25 -8.55 -14.87
N TYR A 252 3.96 -7.47 -15.59
CA TYR A 252 2.76 -7.37 -16.40
C TYR A 252 2.74 -8.39 -17.56
N ASP A 253 3.85 -8.52 -18.30
CA ASP A 253 3.97 -9.51 -19.38
C ASP A 253 3.76 -10.94 -18.85
N GLN A 254 4.25 -11.23 -17.64
CA GLN A 254 4.01 -12.51 -16.96
C GLN A 254 2.52 -12.68 -16.59
N ALA A 255 1.86 -11.63 -16.12
CA ALA A 255 0.42 -11.67 -15.83
C ALA A 255 -0.41 -12.00 -17.06
N VAL A 256 -0.10 -11.39 -18.20
CA VAL A 256 -0.73 -11.68 -19.49
C VAL A 256 -0.46 -13.14 -19.94
N GLY A 257 0.74 -13.64 -19.66
CA GLY A 257 1.15 -15.01 -20.01
C GLY A 257 0.42 -16.10 -19.23
N ILE A 258 0.06 -15.84 -17.95
CA ILE A 258 -0.50 -16.89 -17.09
C ILE A 258 -2.03 -16.85 -16.97
N VAL A 259 -2.66 -15.69 -17.15
CA VAL A 259 -4.11 -15.56 -16.98
C VAL A 259 -4.88 -16.46 -17.94
N ARG A 260 -5.92 -17.13 -17.45
CA ARG A 260 -6.79 -17.98 -18.29
C ARG A 260 -7.73 -17.15 -19.18
N PRO A 261 -8.28 -17.73 -20.27
CA PRO A 261 -9.39 -17.11 -21.00
C PRO A 261 -10.57 -16.79 -20.06
N GLY A 262 -11.15 -15.59 -20.24
CA GLY A 262 -12.23 -15.07 -19.38
C GLY A 262 -11.76 -14.57 -18.00
N GLY A 263 -10.45 -14.62 -17.71
CA GLY A 263 -9.89 -14.21 -16.43
C GLY A 263 -9.74 -12.69 -16.28
N VAL A 264 -9.21 -12.30 -15.12
CA VAL A 264 -8.96 -10.90 -14.75
C VAL A 264 -7.48 -10.70 -14.40
N ILE A 265 -6.90 -9.62 -14.90
CA ILE A 265 -5.61 -9.10 -14.40
C ILE A 265 -5.94 -7.86 -13.58
N SER A 266 -5.76 -7.95 -12.25
CA SER A 266 -5.88 -6.84 -11.32
C SER A 266 -4.49 -6.27 -11.02
N ARG A 267 -4.24 -5.03 -11.43
CA ARG A 267 -2.94 -4.35 -11.26
C ARG A 267 -3.04 -3.32 -10.14
N VAL A 268 -2.25 -3.53 -9.10
CA VAL A 268 -2.08 -2.60 -7.99
C VAL A 268 -0.61 -2.22 -7.78
N GLY A 269 0.31 -2.90 -8.45
CA GLY A 269 1.68 -2.45 -8.57
C GLY A 269 1.72 -1.12 -9.32
N ALA A 270 2.17 -0.05 -8.66
CA ALA A 270 2.22 1.25 -9.29
C ALA A 270 3.22 1.22 -10.45
N PRO A 271 2.82 1.65 -11.67
CA PRO A 271 3.58 1.40 -12.89
C PRO A 271 4.87 2.20 -12.93
N GLN A 272 5.98 1.50 -13.20
CA GLN A 272 7.32 2.07 -13.39
C GLN A 272 7.68 2.16 -14.89
N TYR A 273 6.68 2.22 -15.76
CA TYR A 273 6.84 2.28 -17.21
C TYR A 273 5.69 3.10 -17.82
N GLU A 274 6.00 3.98 -18.75
CA GLU A 274 5.00 4.86 -19.38
C GLU A 274 4.26 4.16 -20.53
N GLU A 275 4.96 3.31 -21.31
CA GLU A 275 4.39 2.57 -22.42
C GLU A 275 4.32 1.08 -22.11
N ALA A 276 3.12 0.57 -21.93
CA ALA A 276 2.88 -0.85 -21.93
C ALA A 276 2.07 -1.22 -23.17
N PRO A 277 2.48 -2.23 -23.94
CA PRO A 277 1.54 -2.90 -24.80
C PRO A 277 0.48 -3.52 -23.90
N ILE A 278 -0.73 -2.98 -23.97
CA ILE A 278 -1.90 -3.49 -23.23
C ILE A 278 -2.17 -4.96 -23.61
N GLY A 279 -1.54 -5.46 -24.68
CA GLY A 279 -1.79 -6.80 -25.20
C GLY A 279 -3.18 -6.90 -25.82
N ILE A 280 -3.65 -5.85 -26.49
CA ILE A 280 -5.02 -5.79 -27.06
C ILE A 280 -5.38 -7.06 -27.82
N GLY A 281 -4.47 -7.58 -28.65
CA GLY A 281 -4.71 -8.79 -29.43
C GLY A 281 -4.92 -10.04 -28.57
N SER A 282 -4.10 -10.24 -27.53
CA SER A 282 -4.22 -11.38 -26.61
C SER A 282 -5.39 -11.22 -25.63
N LEU A 283 -5.59 -10.03 -25.10
CA LEU A 283 -6.75 -9.75 -24.20
C LEU A 283 -8.07 -9.94 -24.94
N PHE A 284 -8.19 -9.37 -26.13
CA PHE A 284 -9.40 -9.49 -26.97
C PHE A 284 -9.71 -10.95 -27.33
N ARG A 285 -8.71 -11.71 -27.78
CA ARG A 285 -8.90 -13.11 -28.20
C ARG A 285 -9.33 -14.03 -27.07
N HIS A 286 -9.03 -13.70 -25.83
CA HIS A 286 -9.27 -14.54 -24.68
C HIS A 286 -10.28 -13.95 -23.69
N ASN A 287 -10.96 -12.85 -24.04
CA ASN A 287 -11.93 -12.17 -23.17
C ASN A 287 -11.36 -11.82 -21.78
N ILE A 288 -10.10 -11.38 -21.72
CA ILE A 288 -9.44 -11.00 -20.46
C ILE A 288 -9.83 -9.58 -20.07
N ARG A 289 -10.13 -9.37 -18.79
CA ARG A 289 -10.42 -8.07 -18.20
C ARG A 289 -9.19 -7.50 -17.51
N LEU A 290 -9.00 -6.19 -17.59
CA LEU A 290 -8.04 -5.44 -16.77
C LEU A 290 -8.79 -4.69 -15.68
N ALA A 291 -8.29 -4.75 -14.45
CA ALA A 291 -8.86 -4.12 -13.27
C ALA A 291 -7.73 -3.63 -12.33
N GLY A 292 -8.09 -3.10 -11.17
CA GLY A 292 -7.15 -2.58 -10.17
C GLY A 292 -6.99 -1.07 -10.28
N GLY A 293 -5.79 -0.57 -10.09
CA GLY A 293 -5.46 0.85 -9.99
C GLY A 293 -5.12 1.25 -8.56
N PRO A 294 -5.06 2.56 -8.25
CA PRO A 294 -4.81 3.05 -6.90
C PRO A 294 -5.90 2.60 -5.94
N SER A 295 -5.49 2.05 -4.80
CA SER A 295 -6.44 1.57 -3.79
C SER A 295 -7.27 2.73 -3.21
N PRO A 296 -8.60 2.62 -3.14
CA PRO A 296 -9.43 3.55 -2.40
C PRO A 296 -9.41 3.26 -0.89
N ALA A 297 -8.22 3.34 -0.27
CA ALA A 297 -7.95 2.88 1.09
C ALA A 297 -8.96 3.41 2.12
N ARG A 298 -9.31 4.72 2.06
CA ARG A 298 -10.29 5.32 2.96
C ARG A 298 -11.63 4.57 2.98
N ALA A 299 -12.07 4.06 1.83
CA ALA A 299 -13.34 3.31 1.73
C ALA A 299 -13.24 1.90 2.33
N TYR A 300 -12.04 1.34 2.48
CA TYR A 300 -11.85 -0.03 2.96
C TYR A 300 -11.52 -0.12 4.45
N ILE A 301 -10.92 0.93 5.04
CA ILE A 301 -10.43 0.90 6.43
C ILE A 301 -11.50 0.41 7.40
N GLU A 302 -12.68 1.01 7.38
CA GLU A 302 -13.76 0.67 8.33
C GLU A 302 -14.25 -0.78 8.19
N GLY A 303 -14.23 -1.33 6.96
CA GLY A 303 -14.61 -2.72 6.69
C GLY A 303 -13.54 -3.75 7.05
N LEU A 304 -12.25 -3.36 7.07
CA LEU A 304 -11.12 -4.24 7.40
C LEU A 304 -10.69 -4.14 8.87
N LEU A 305 -10.97 -3.02 9.51
CA LEU A 305 -10.60 -2.74 10.89
C LEU A 305 -11.07 -3.82 11.90
N PRO A 306 -12.32 -4.34 11.84
CA PRO A 306 -12.77 -5.39 12.77
C PRO A 306 -11.92 -6.65 12.72
N ASP A 307 -11.42 -7.08 11.56
CA ASP A 307 -10.61 -8.28 11.42
C ASP A 307 -9.23 -8.12 12.06
N VAL A 308 -8.67 -6.89 12.00
CA VAL A 308 -7.42 -6.55 12.68
C VAL A 308 -7.63 -6.49 14.20
N LEU A 309 -8.71 -5.85 14.65
CA LEU A 309 -9.01 -5.70 16.08
C LEU A 309 -9.28 -7.03 16.76
N SER A 310 -9.92 -7.98 16.06
CA SER A 310 -10.20 -9.33 16.60
C SER A 310 -9.00 -10.27 16.50
N GLY A 311 -7.94 -9.90 15.81
CA GLY A 311 -6.81 -10.79 15.52
C GLY A 311 -7.13 -11.88 14.50
N THR A 312 -8.23 -11.76 13.75
CA THR A 312 -8.57 -12.69 12.64
C THR A 312 -7.50 -12.64 11.55
N VAL A 313 -6.89 -11.47 11.36
CA VAL A 313 -5.74 -11.28 10.49
C VAL A 313 -4.64 -10.50 11.21
N GLU A 314 -3.38 -10.81 10.90
CA GLU A 314 -2.20 -10.18 11.49
C GLU A 314 -1.31 -9.53 10.41
N PRO A 315 -1.81 -8.52 9.67
CA PRO A 315 -1.08 -7.92 8.55
C PRO A 315 0.22 -7.24 8.99
N GLY A 316 0.36 -6.88 10.26
CA GLY A 316 1.56 -6.28 10.85
C GLY A 316 2.82 -7.15 10.78
N LYS A 317 2.70 -8.45 10.50
CA LYS A 317 3.83 -9.36 10.29
C LYS A 317 4.70 -8.99 9.08
N VAL A 318 4.25 -8.08 8.20
CA VAL A 318 5.09 -7.54 7.11
C VAL A 318 6.19 -6.62 7.62
N PHE A 319 6.07 -6.06 8.82
CA PHE A 319 7.14 -5.27 9.43
C PHE A 319 8.20 -6.18 10.01
N ASP A 320 9.33 -6.31 9.33
CA ASP A 320 10.48 -7.12 9.75
C ASP A 320 11.62 -6.30 10.37
N ALA A 321 11.42 -4.98 10.51
CA ALA A 321 12.30 -4.07 11.23
C ALA A 321 11.53 -2.90 11.83
N THR A 322 12.07 -2.35 12.91
CA THR A 322 11.57 -1.12 13.56
C THR A 322 12.75 -0.19 13.81
N THR A 323 12.54 1.10 13.60
CA THR A 323 13.54 2.15 13.84
C THR A 323 12.86 3.41 14.41
N ASP A 324 13.66 4.34 14.89
CA ASP A 324 13.29 5.74 15.11
C ASP A 324 13.57 6.58 13.86
N LEU A 325 13.39 7.91 13.94
CA LEU A 325 13.70 8.80 12.82
C LEU A 325 15.19 8.73 12.43
N ASP A 326 16.12 8.64 13.38
CA ASP A 326 17.55 8.64 13.08
C ASP A 326 17.97 7.42 12.24
N GLY A 327 17.26 6.30 12.36
CA GLY A 327 17.52 5.10 11.58
C GLY A 327 16.83 5.05 10.21
N VAL A 328 15.99 6.04 9.85
CA VAL A 328 15.26 6.04 8.55
C VAL A 328 16.21 5.93 7.35
N PRO A 329 17.35 6.64 7.26
CA PRO A 329 18.27 6.48 6.14
C PRO A 329 18.77 5.05 5.95
N THR A 330 19.05 4.34 7.06
CA THR A 330 19.43 2.92 7.03
C THR A 330 18.26 2.04 6.61
N GLY A 331 17.03 2.36 7.04
CA GLY A 331 15.80 1.68 6.62
C GLY A 331 15.62 1.71 5.10
N TYR A 332 15.83 2.86 4.47
CA TYR A 332 15.80 2.99 3.01
C TYR A 332 16.86 2.12 2.32
N GLN A 333 18.11 2.16 2.80
CA GLN A 333 19.20 1.32 2.26
C GLN A 333 18.87 -0.17 2.37
N ASP A 334 18.33 -0.61 3.49
CA ASP A 334 18.01 -2.01 3.74
C ASP A 334 16.82 -2.49 2.91
N MET A 335 15.79 -1.65 2.73
CA MET A 335 14.66 -1.99 1.85
C MET A 335 15.06 -1.96 0.37
N ALA A 336 15.83 -0.96 -0.07
CA ALA A 336 16.34 -0.89 -1.45
C ALA A 336 17.27 -2.07 -1.75
N GLY A 337 18.12 -2.45 -0.79
CA GLY A 337 18.98 -3.64 -0.86
C GLY A 337 18.26 -4.97 -0.65
N ARG A 338 16.92 -4.95 -0.46
CA ARG A 338 16.05 -6.11 -0.21
C ARG A 338 16.42 -6.94 1.03
N LYS A 339 17.14 -6.35 1.98
CA LYS A 339 17.46 -6.96 3.28
C LYS A 339 16.25 -6.93 4.21
N ARG A 340 15.39 -5.92 4.07
CA ARG A 340 14.14 -5.77 4.82
C ARG A 340 12.95 -5.76 3.88
N LEU A 341 11.81 -6.25 4.39
CA LEU A 341 10.55 -6.24 3.67
C LEU A 341 9.84 -4.89 3.85
N LYS A 342 9.62 -4.48 5.10
CA LYS A 342 8.98 -3.21 5.44
C LYS A 342 9.49 -2.73 6.81
N VAL A 343 9.87 -1.46 6.89
CA VAL A 343 10.42 -0.85 8.10
C VAL A 343 9.37 0.02 8.77
N LEU A 344 9.05 -0.29 10.03
CA LEU A 344 8.21 0.53 10.91
C LEU A 344 9.07 1.64 11.51
N ILE A 345 8.54 2.87 11.57
CA ILE A 345 9.17 4.05 12.17
C ILE A 345 8.36 4.46 13.39
N LYS A 346 9.05 4.72 14.50
CA LYS A 346 8.51 5.36 15.72
C LYS A 346 9.22 6.68 15.89
N PRO A 347 8.62 7.79 15.44
CA PRO A 347 9.25 9.12 15.48
C PRO A 347 9.62 9.60 16.89
#